data_6bae76fb60bc0e41d185e9b84f4d32cf
#
_entry.id   6bae76fb60bc0e41d185e9b84f4d32cf
#
_cell.length_a   1.000
_cell.length_b   1.000
_cell.length_c   1.000
_cell.angle_alpha   90.00
_cell.angle_beta   90.00
_cell.angle_gamma   90.00
#
_symmetry.space_group_name_H-M   'P 1'
#
loop_
_entity.id
_entity.type
_entity.pdbx_description
1 polymer ?
#
loop_
_entity_poly.entity_id
_entity_poly.type
_entity_poly.pdbx_seq_one_letter_code
_entity_poly.pdbx_strand_id
1 'polypeptide(L)'
;MTTLTKPGLRPANPNFSSGPCAKRPGWSGEALKAAALGRSHRAKIGKSKLEQAIELTREILKVPADYRIGIVPASDTGAVEMALWSLLGERGVDMVAWESFGSGWVTDVVKQLKLADIRKFEAGYGELPDLTKIDFDRDVVFTWNGTTSGVRVPNGDFIPAGRKGLTICDATSAAFAQRLDFEKLDVVTFSWQKVLGGEGAHGMLILSPRAVERLETYKPAWPLPKIFRLTSGGKLIEGIFKGETINTPSMLCVEDYLDALRWAKSIGGSMR
;
A
#
# COMPACT_ATOMS: atom_id res chain seq x y z
N MET A 1 15.38 -14.24 30.04
CA MET A 1 14.47 -14.79 28.99
C MET A 1 13.21 -15.24 29.69
N THR A 2 12.07 -14.61 29.40
CA THR A 2 10.78 -15.04 29.96
C THR A 2 10.37 -16.31 29.22
N THR A 3 10.28 -17.43 29.92
CA THR A 3 9.80 -18.69 29.34
C THR A 3 8.33 -18.53 28.99
N LEU A 4 8.00 -18.47 27.71
CA LEU A 4 6.63 -18.41 27.25
C LEU A 4 5.95 -19.78 27.52
N THR A 5 4.88 -19.76 28.30
CA THR A 5 4.08 -20.95 28.57
C THR A 5 3.15 -21.23 27.37
N LYS A 6 3.07 -22.48 26.94
CA LYS A 6 2.14 -22.88 25.88
C LYS A 6 0.70 -22.57 26.32
N PRO A 7 -0.11 -21.88 25.48
CA PRO A 7 -1.51 -21.63 25.77
C PRO A 7 -2.31 -22.90 26.00
N GLY A 8 -3.18 -22.92 27.00
CA GLY A 8 -4.06 -24.06 27.29
C GLY A 8 -5.21 -24.25 26.30
N LEU A 9 -5.58 -23.19 25.59
CA LEU A 9 -6.64 -23.22 24.57
C LEU A 9 -6.02 -23.19 23.16
N ARG A 10 -6.55 -24.03 22.29
CA ARG A 10 -6.25 -23.97 20.85
C ARG A 10 -7.23 -23.01 20.16
N PRO A 11 -6.80 -22.24 19.15
CA PRO A 11 -7.73 -21.49 18.32
C PRO A 11 -8.67 -22.44 17.59
N ALA A 12 -9.91 -22.02 17.34
CA ALA A 12 -10.90 -22.81 16.60
C ALA A 12 -10.44 -23.08 15.15
N ASN A 13 -9.71 -22.16 14.57
CA ASN A 13 -9.02 -22.33 13.29
C ASN A 13 -7.53 -22.02 13.47
N PRO A 14 -6.66 -23.04 13.46
CA PRO A 14 -5.21 -22.87 13.64
C PRO A 14 -4.47 -22.54 12.34
N ASN A 15 -5.16 -22.37 11.23
CA ASN A 15 -4.55 -22.07 9.95
C ASN A 15 -4.09 -20.62 9.94
N PHE A 16 -2.80 -20.40 10.00
CA PHE A 16 -2.19 -19.08 9.83
C PHE A 16 -1.78 -18.92 8.37
N SER A 17 -2.23 -17.82 7.76
CA SER A 17 -1.84 -17.46 6.40
C SER A 17 -1.08 -16.14 6.41
N SER A 18 0.07 -16.10 5.76
CA SER A 18 0.79 -14.86 5.47
C SER A 18 0.30 -14.19 4.19
N GLY A 19 -0.51 -14.88 3.42
CA GLY A 19 -1.12 -14.44 2.18
C GLY A 19 -2.54 -13.89 2.37
N PRO A 20 -3.50 -14.30 1.50
CA PRO A 20 -4.89 -13.89 1.57
C PRO A 20 -5.52 -14.24 2.93
N CYS A 21 -6.28 -13.28 3.48
CA CYS A 21 -7.08 -13.53 4.68
C CYS A 21 -8.45 -14.07 4.32
N ALA A 22 -9.15 -14.64 5.31
CA ALA A 22 -10.53 -15.06 5.13
C ALA A 22 -11.43 -13.86 4.78
N LYS A 23 -12.49 -14.13 4.03
CA LYS A 23 -13.55 -13.15 3.79
C LYS A 23 -14.20 -12.71 5.10
N ARG A 24 -14.88 -11.57 5.09
CA ARG A 24 -15.61 -11.06 6.24
C ARG A 24 -16.56 -12.09 6.84
N PRO A 25 -16.91 -12.03 8.13
CA PRO A 25 -17.91 -12.88 8.73
C PRO A 25 -19.25 -12.87 7.96
N GLY A 26 -19.84 -14.04 7.75
CA GLY A 26 -21.08 -14.20 7.02
C GLY A 26 -20.99 -13.95 5.51
N TRP A 27 -19.80 -13.82 4.93
CA TRP A 27 -19.64 -13.73 3.49
C TRP A 27 -20.07 -15.04 2.80
N SER A 28 -20.77 -14.88 1.69
CA SER A 28 -21.08 -15.98 0.77
C SER A 28 -21.08 -15.45 -0.66
N GLY A 29 -21.13 -16.32 -1.67
CA GLY A 29 -21.21 -15.92 -3.08
C GLY A 29 -22.42 -15.03 -3.40
N GLU A 30 -23.47 -15.05 -2.57
CA GLU A 30 -24.63 -14.16 -2.72
C GLU A 30 -24.25 -12.66 -2.62
N ALA A 31 -23.16 -12.32 -1.92
CA ALA A 31 -22.63 -10.96 -1.87
C ALA A 31 -22.28 -10.41 -3.26
N LEU A 32 -21.96 -11.29 -4.21
CA LEU A 32 -21.56 -10.93 -5.57
C LEU A 32 -22.67 -11.13 -6.60
N LYS A 33 -23.89 -11.52 -6.19
CA LYS A 33 -25.01 -11.83 -7.10
C LYS A 33 -25.42 -10.64 -7.97
N ALA A 34 -25.31 -9.41 -7.44
CA ALA A 34 -25.62 -8.18 -8.17
C ALA A 34 -24.37 -7.50 -8.76
N ALA A 35 -23.24 -8.21 -8.82
CA ALA A 35 -21.99 -7.66 -9.34
C ALA A 35 -22.12 -7.30 -10.84
N ALA A 36 -21.52 -6.19 -11.24
CA ALA A 36 -21.53 -5.69 -12.61
C ALA A 36 -20.55 -6.45 -13.51
N LEU A 37 -20.69 -7.77 -13.56
CA LEU A 37 -19.83 -8.65 -14.36
C LEU A 37 -20.21 -8.61 -15.85
N GLY A 38 -19.23 -8.87 -16.71
CA GLY A 38 -19.43 -8.84 -18.16
C GLY A 38 -19.67 -7.44 -18.73
N ARG A 39 -19.45 -6.39 -17.96
CA ARG A 39 -19.53 -4.99 -18.38
C ARG A 39 -18.13 -4.37 -18.50
N SER A 40 -17.97 -3.47 -19.45
CA SER A 40 -16.73 -2.70 -19.55
C SER A 40 -16.51 -1.87 -18.26
N HIS A 41 -15.31 -1.94 -17.70
CA HIS A 41 -14.92 -1.06 -16.59
C HIS A 41 -14.97 0.43 -16.98
N ARG A 42 -14.94 0.76 -18.29
CA ARG A 42 -15.11 2.13 -18.82
C ARG A 42 -16.56 2.56 -18.95
N ALA A 43 -17.52 1.63 -18.85
CA ALA A 43 -18.93 2.00 -18.78
C ALA A 43 -19.23 2.74 -17.46
N LYS A 44 -20.30 3.55 -17.46
CA LYS A 44 -20.68 4.36 -16.28
C LYS A 44 -20.74 3.53 -15.00
N ILE A 45 -21.33 2.33 -15.05
CA ILE A 45 -21.41 1.44 -13.88
C ILE A 45 -20.02 0.96 -13.42
N GLY A 46 -19.12 0.60 -14.34
CA GLY A 46 -17.76 0.18 -13.99
C GLY A 46 -16.96 1.29 -13.34
N LYS A 47 -16.97 2.48 -13.95
CA LYS A 47 -16.31 3.67 -13.39
C LYS A 47 -16.86 4.01 -12.00
N SER A 48 -18.18 4.01 -11.82
CA SER A 48 -18.80 4.29 -10.52
C SER A 48 -18.38 3.29 -9.43
N LYS A 49 -18.20 2.00 -9.76
CA LYS A 49 -17.74 1.00 -8.80
C LYS A 49 -16.29 1.23 -8.40
N LEU A 50 -15.42 1.55 -9.35
CA LEU A 50 -14.01 1.89 -9.08
C LEU A 50 -13.88 3.16 -8.23
N GLU A 51 -14.65 4.21 -8.56
CA GLU A 51 -14.72 5.43 -7.77
C GLU A 51 -15.22 5.16 -6.35
N GLN A 52 -16.30 4.38 -6.18
CA GLN A 52 -16.80 3.98 -4.85
C GLN A 52 -15.73 3.25 -4.02
N ALA A 53 -14.93 2.37 -4.64
CA ALA A 53 -13.84 1.68 -3.95
C ALA A 53 -12.78 2.67 -3.44
N ILE A 54 -12.43 3.68 -4.23
CA ILE A 54 -11.53 4.75 -3.83
C ILE A 54 -12.10 5.57 -2.67
N GLU A 55 -13.35 6.04 -2.78
CA GLU A 55 -13.97 6.90 -1.78
C GLU A 55 -14.23 6.17 -0.45
N LEU A 56 -14.69 4.92 -0.47
CA LEU A 56 -14.83 4.13 0.74
C LEU A 56 -13.49 3.84 1.41
N THR A 57 -12.44 3.60 0.62
CA THR A 57 -11.08 3.46 1.15
C THR A 57 -10.64 4.75 1.86
N ARG A 58 -10.85 5.92 1.23
CA ARG A 58 -10.55 7.23 1.82
C ARG A 58 -11.28 7.42 3.16
N GLU A 59 -12.58 7.17 3.16
CA GLU A 59 -13.44 7.36 4.33
C GLU A 59 -13.00 6.47 5.50
N ILE A 60 -12.82 5.17 5.24
CA ILE A 60 -12.54 4.19 6.29
C ILE A 60 -11.13 4.38 6.87
N LEU A 61 -10.14 4.59 6.02
CA LEU A 61 -8.75 4.83 6.45
C LEU A 61 -8.51 6.27 6.91
N LYS A 62 -9.47 7.18 6.72
CA LYS A 62 -9.36 8.61 7.03
C LYS A 62 -8.19 9.28 6.29
N VAL A 63 -8.02 8.92 5.02
CA VAL A 63 -7.00 9.55 4.17
C VAL A 63 -7.36 11.01 3.94
N PRO A 64 -6.42 11.97 4.11
CA PRO A 64 -6.69 13.40 3.90
C PRO A 64 -7.27 13.67 2.50
N ALA A 65 -8.11 14.70 2.41
CA ALA A 65 -8.87 15.00 1.19
C ALA A 65 -7.98 15.41 -0.01
N ASP A 66 -6.84 15.98 0.27
CA ASP A 66 -5.85 16.44 -0.72
C ASP A 66 -4.93 15.33 -1.24
N TYR A 67 -4.97 14.13 -0.64
CA TYR A 67 -4.25 12.95 -1.12
C TYR A 67 -4.95 12.35 -2.35
N ARG A 68 -4.18 11.68 -3.19
CA ARG A 68 -4.67 10.90 -4.33
C ARG A 68 -4.68 9.42 -3.98
N ILE A 69 -5.76 8.72 -4.31
CA ILE A 69 -5.89 7.26 -4.13
C ILE A 69 -6.16 6.64 -5.48
N GLY A 70 -5.27 5.77 -5.93
CA GLY A 70 -5.38 5.06 -7.21
C GLY A 70 -5.47 3.55 -7.04
N ILE A 71 -6.25 2.92 -7.91
CA ILE A 71 -6.26 1.47 -8.09
C ILE A 71 -5.27 1.15 -9.21
N VAL A 72 -4.24 0.38 -8.88
CA VAL A 72 -3.11 0.10 -9.78
C VAL A 72 -2.92 -1.41 -10.00
N PRO A 73 -2.23 -1.84 -11.07
CA PRO A 73 -2.08 -3.26 -11.37
C PRO A 73 -1.14 -4.00 -10.43
N ALA A 74 -1.21 -5.32 -10.44
CA ALA A 74 -0.26 -6.28 -9.89
C ALA A 74 -0.10 -6.26 -8.36
N SER A 75 -1.22 -6.12 -7.64
CA SER A 75 -1.28 -6.12 -6.17
C SER A 75 -0.36 -5.06 -5.55
N ASP A 76 0.05 -5.26 -4.30
CA ASP A 76 0.98 -4.32 -3.65
C ASP A 76 2.36 -4.31 -4.30
N THR A 77 2.83 -5.44 -4.85
CA THR A 77 4.08 -5.49 -5.59
C THR A 77 4.13 -4.43 -6.69
N GLY A 78 3.08 -4.37 -7.53
CA GLY A 78 3.00 -3.36 -8.57
C GLY A 78 2.87 -1.94 -8.03
N ALA A 79 2.17 -1.74 -6.91
CA ALA A 79 2.03 -0.42 -6.27
C ALA A 79 3.36 0.09 -5.70
N VAL A 80 4.12 -0.76 -5.01
CA VAL A 80 5.44 -0.41 -4.49
C VAL A 80 6.42 -0.15 -5.62
N GLU A 81 6.55 -1.07 -6.58
CA GLU A 81 7.46 -0.88 -7.72
C GLU A 81 7.10 0.39 -8.51
N MET A 82 5.82 0.66 -8.74
CA MET A 82 5.37 1.90 -9.38
C MET A 82 5.86 3.14 -8.62
N ALA A 83 5.77 3.13 -7.29
CA ALA A 83 6.27 4.22 -6.46
C ALA A 83 7.80 4.34 -6.54
N LEU A 84 8.54 3.22 -6.41
CA LEU A 84 10.00 3.22 -6.45
C LEU A 84 10.52 3.73 -7.81
N TRP A 85 9.99 3.19 -8.92
CA TRP A 85 10.42 3.56 -10.28
C TRP A 85 10.04 4.99 -10.66
N SER A 86 8.94 5.52 -10.12
CA SER A 86 8.45 6.85 -10.51
C SER A 86 8.97 7.99 -9.66
N LEU A 87 9.37 7.73 -8.39
CA LEU A 87 9.65 8.77 -7.42
C LEU A 87 11.10 8.82 -6.94
N LEU A 88 11.81 7.67 -6.95
CA LEU A 88 13.19 7.62 -6.46
C LEU A 88 14.21 8.13 -7.48
N GLY A 89 15.36 8.59 -6.96
CA GLY A 89 16.51 9.03 -7.77
C GLY A 89 16.74 10.54 -7.80
N GLU A 90 15.82 11.35 -7.31
CA GLU A 90 16.05 12.79 -7.12
C GLU A 90 16.92 13.05 -5.88
N ARG A 91 16.76 12.22 -4.86
CA ARG A 91 17.53 12.27 -3.59
C ARG A 91 18.18 10.93 -3.32
N GLY A 92 19.13 10.92 -2.41
CA GLY A 92 19.61 9.67 -1.82
C GLY A 92 18.47 8.93 -1.11
N VAL A 93 18.61 7.63 -0.94
CA VAL A 93 17.55 6.77 -0.41
C VAL A 93 18.02 6.02 0.84
N ASP A 94 17.22 6.05 1.88
CA ASP A 94 17.36 5.21 3.06
C ASP A 94 16.36 4.05 2.97
N MET A 95 16.89 2.84 2.81
CA MET A 95 16.09 1.61 2.74
C MET A 95 16.07 0.94 4.12
N VAL A 96 14.88 0.74 4.69
CA VAL A 96 14.72 0.18 6.03
C VAL A 96 14.00 -1.17 5.93
N ALA A 97 14.68 -2.25 6.30
CA ALA A 97 14.18 -3.61 6.12
C ALA A 97 14.51 -4.52 7.31
N TRP A 98 13.56 -5.38 7.69
CA TRP A 98 13.71 -6.36 8.78
C TRP A 98 12.95 -7.66 8.52
N GLU A 99 12.56 -7.88 7.25
CA GLU A 99 11.89 -9.09 6.82
C GLU A 99 11.95 -9.24 5.30
N SER A 100 11.41 -10.33 4.76
CA SER A 100 11.62 -10.72 3.37
C SER A 100 11.06 -9.74 2.33
N PHE A 101 9.91 -9.11 2.59
CA PHE A 101 9.32 -8.15 1.64
C PHE A 101 10.13 -6.86 1.60
N GLY A 102 10.46 -6.28 2.76
CA GLY A 102 11.34 -5.11 2.82
C GLY A 102 12.69 -5.37 2.17
N SER A 103 13.28 -6.56 2.36
CA SER A 103 14.53 -6.96 1.69
C SER A 103 14.36 -7.11 0.17
N GLY A 104 13.15 -7.47 -0.30
CA GLY A 104 12.79 -7.45 -1.71
C GLY A 104 12.89 -6.03 -2.29
N TRP A 105 12.29 -5.05 -1.61
CA TRP A 105 12.35 -3.64 -2.01
C TRP A 105 13.78 -3.09 -2.00
N VAL A 106 14.61 -3.49 -1.03
CA VAL A 106 16.05 -3.18 -1.05
C VAL A 106 16.71 -3.73 -2.32
N THR A 107 16.38 -4.96 -2.69
CA THR A 107 16.92 -5.60 -3.89
C THR A 107 16.54 -4.84 -5.16
N ASP A 108 15.29 -4.38 -5.27
CA ASP A 108 14.82 -3.59 -6.41
C ASP A 108 15.59 -2.28 -6.55
N VAL A 109 15.73 -1.54 -5.47
CA VAL A 109 16.45 -0.25 -5.49
C VAL A 109 17.94 -0.43 -5.80
N VAL A 110 18.58 -1.45 -5.20
CA VAL A 110 20.02 -1.70 -5.35
C VAL A 110 20.36 -2.36 -6.69
N LYS A 111 19.62 -3.40 -7.08
CA LYS A 111 20.00 -4.26 -8.22
C LYS A 111 19.28 -3.92 -9.51
N GLN A 112 18.04 -3.44 -9.42
CA GLN A 112 17.25 -3.15 -10.62
C GLN A 112 17.34 -1.67 -10.98
N LEU A 113 17.00 -0.76 -10.07
CA LEU A 113 17.15 0.68 -10.28
C LEU A 113 18.62 1.13 -10.26
N LYS A 114 19.49 0.41 -9.55
CA LYS A 114 20.93 0.67 -9.45
C LYS A 114 21.24 2.09 -9.01
N LEU A 115 20.48 2.60 -8.04
CA LEU A 115 20.74 3.92 -7.47
C LEU A 115 22.10 3.92 -6.79
N ALA A 116 22.87 5.00 -6.95
CA ALA A 116 24.23 5.10 -6.42
C ALA A 116 24.25 5.50 -4.93
N ASP A 117 23.34 6.38 -4.52
CA ASP A 117 23.30 6.94 -3.17
C ASP A 117 22.23 6.26 -2.32
N ILE A 118 22.56 5.10 -1.76
CA ILE A 118 21.68 4.27 -0.94
C ILE A 118 22.34 3.98 0.41
N ARG A 119 21.56 4.14 1.50
CA ARG A 119 21.92 3.60 2.81
C ARG A 119 20.91 2.51 3.16
N LYS A 120 21.38 1.45 3.81
CA LYS A 120 20.56 0.34 4.24
C LYS A 120 20.56 0.25 5.77
N PHE A 121 19.37 0.12 6.33
CA PHE A 121 19.13 -0.11 7.74
C PHE A 121 18.40 -1.44 7.86
N GLU A 122 19.12 -2.48 8.18
CA GLU A 122 18.62 -3.85 8.19
C GLU A 122 18.70 -4.44 9.60
N ALA A 123 17.72 -5.26 9.96
CA ALA A 123 17.70 -6.04 11.19
C ALA A 123 17.26 -7.47 10.90
N GLY A 124 17.55 -8.38 11.84
CA GLY A 124 17.08 -9.77 11.78
C GLY A 124 15.60 -9.92 12.11
N TYR A 125 15.07 -11.12 11.89
CA TYR A 125 13.70 -11.44 12.29
C TYR A 125 13.51 -11.23 13.80
N GLY A 126 12.42 -10.53 14.16
CA GLY A 126 12.08 -10.22 15.54
C GLY A 126 12.62 -8.87 16.03
N GLU A 127 13.40 -8.16 15.23
CA GLU A 127 14.04 -6.90 15.60
C GLU A 127 13.69 -5.79 14.60
N LEU A 128 13.74 -4.53 15.06
CA LEU A 128 13.70 -3.34 14.22
C LEU A 128 15.10 -2.77 14.08
N PRO A 129 15.45 -2.22 12.90
CA PRO A 129 16.62 -1.37 12.77
C PRO A 129 16.51 -0.14 13.68
N ASP A 130 17.65 0.48 13.96
CA ASP A 130 17.71 1.73 14.71
C ASP A 130 17.12 2.88 13.86
N LEU A 131 15.86 3.19 14.08
CA LEU A 131 15.11 4.23 13.35
C LEU A 131 15.64 5.65 13.61
N THR A 132 16.43 5.87 14.67
CA THR A 132 17.00 7.19 14.99
C THR A 132 18.12 7.60 14.04
N LYS A 133 18.67 6.65 13.27
CA LYS A 133 19.74 6.88 12.29
C LYS A 133 19.26 7.25 10.90
N ILE A 134 17.95 7.21 10.67
CA ILE A 134 17.34 7.53 9.38
C ILE A 134 17.44 9.04 9.13
N ASP A 135 17.84 9.40 7.92
CA ASP A 135 17.92 10.79 7.48
C ASP A 135 16.72 11.14 6.62
N PHE A 136 15.80 11.89 7.15
CA PHE A 136 14.57 12.29 6.46
C PHE A 136 14.75 13.46 5.47
N ASP A 137 15.97 13.96 5.26
CA ASP A 137 16.32 14.78 4.10
C ASP A 137 16.52 13.93 2.83
N ARG A 138 16.64 12.60 3.00
CA ARG A 138 16.67 11.57 1.96
C ARG A 138 15.27 10.94 1.80
N ASP A 139 15.01 10.31 0.67
CA ASP A 139 13.79 9.51 0.53
C ASP A 139 13.92 8.24 1.39
N VAL A 140 12.86 7.85 2.08
CA VAL A 140 12.85 6.72 3.00
C VAL A 140 11.84 5.68 2.54
N VAL A 141 12.27 4.44 2.38
CA VAL A 141 11.42 3.31 2.00
C VAL A 141 11.40 2.28 3.12
N PHE A 142 10.21 1.91 3.58
CA PHE A 142 10.05 0.94 4.67
C PHE A 142 8.69 0.22 4.60
N THR A 143 8.58 -0.91 5.30
CA THR A 143 7.30 -1.57 5.56
C THR A 143 6.72 -1.09 6.89
N TRP A 144 5.40 -0.90 7.01
CA TRP A 144 4.79 -0.56 8.30
C TRP A 144 4.93 -1.70 9.31
N ASN A 145 4.72 -2.90 8.84
CA ASN A 145 5.00 -4.11 9.62
C ASN A 145 5.53 -5.23 8.71
N GLY A 146 6.50 -5.98 9.21
CA GLY A 146 7.05 -7.13 8.52
C GLY A 146 6.11 -8.32 8.58
N THR A 147 5.56 -8.74 7.44
CA THR A 147 4.61 -9.86 7.35
C THR A 147 5.22 -11.15 7.87
N THR A 148 6.48 -11.44 7.54
CA THR A 148 7.16 -12.69 7.90
C THR A 148 7.72 -12.68 9.31
N SER A 149 8.02 -11.51 9.88
CA SER A 149 8.60 -11.39 11.23
C SER A 149 7.57 -11.00 12.30
N GLY A 150 6.43 -10.42 11.90
CA GLY A 150 5.42 -9.87 12.81
C GLY A 150 5.84 -8.57 13.51
N VAL A 151 7.05 -8.06 13.25
CA VAL A 151 7.57 -6.83 13.85
C VAL A 151 7.05 -5.64 13.07
N ARG A 152 6.62 -4.60 13.78
CA ARG A 152 6.11 -3.36 13.19
C ARG A 152 6.83 -2.14 13.74
N VAL A 153 6.80 -1.03 12.99
CA VAL A 153 7.14 0.27 13.56
C VAL A 153 6.15 0.63 14.69
N PRO A 154 6.61 1.27 15.78
CA PRO A 154 5.71 1.59 16.90
C PRO A 154 4.54 2.50 16.48
N ASN A 155 4.85 3.55 15.73
CA ASN A 155 3.93 4.57 15.18
C ASN A 155 4.71 5.44 14.18
N GLY A 156 4.13 6.57 13.74
CA GLY A 156 4.78 7.54 12.84
C GLY A 156 5.68 8.58 13.52
N ASP A 157 5.89 8.53 14.84
CA ASP A 157 6.57 9.61 15.58
C ASP A 157 8.06 9.73 15.21
N PHE A 158 8.68 8.64 14.75
CA PHE A 158 10.07 8.67 14.25
C PHE A 158 10.24 9.48 12.96
N ILE A 159 9.15 9.84 12.28
CA ILE A 159 9.15 10.62 11.03
C ILE A 159 8.93 12.10 11.37
N PRO A 160 9.92 13.00 11.16
CA PRO A 160 9.78 14.41 11.45
C PRO A 160 8.82 15.11 10.47
N ALA A 161 8.12 16.13 10.96
CA ALA A 161 7.20 16.91 10.10
C ALA A 161 7.96 17.72 9.04
N GLY A 162 9.12 18.28 9.38
CA GLY A 162 9.92 19.16 8.51
C GLY A 162 10.87 18.42 7.55
N ARG A 163 10.59 17.15 7.23
CA ARG A 163 11.41 16.35 6.32
C ARG A 163 11.44 16.89 4.90
N LYS A 164 12.55 16.72 4.19
CA LYS A 164 12.67 17.08 2.76
C LYS A 164 12.42 15.89 1.84
N GLY A 165 12.87 14.70 2.24
CA GLY A 165 12.63 13.47 1.50
C GLY A 165 11.19 12.99 1.56
N LEU A 166 10.82 12.08 0.67
CA LEU A 166 9.54 11.37 0.70
C LEU A 166 9.63 10.14 1.59
N THR A 167 8.55 9.83 2.29
CA THR A 167 8.36 8.59 3.02
C THR A 167 7.46 7.66 2.22
N ILE A 168 7.99 6.52 1.78
CA ILE A 168 7.29 5.49 0.98
C ILE A 168 7.10 4.28 1.88
N CYS A 169 5.85 3.95 2.16
CA CYS A 169 5.47 2.93 3.13
C CYS A 169 4.63 1.83 2.48
N ASP A 170 5.16 0.62 2.44
CA ASP A 170 4.37 -0.59 2.22
C ASP A 170 3.56 -0.88 3.51
N ALA A 171 2.25 -0.71 3.42
CA ALA A 171 1.31 -0.94 4.52
C ALA A 171 0.36 -2.12 4.25
N THR A 172 0.78 -3.06 3.40
CA THR A 172 -0.06 -4.15 2.89
C THR A 172 -0.80 -4.91 3.98
N SER A 173 -0.13 -5.31 5.04
CA SER A 173 -0.77 -6.01 6.17
C SER A 173 -1.15 -5.08 7.32
N ALA A 174 -0.89 -3.79 7.21
CA ALA A 174 -1.26 -2.78 8.21
C ALA A 174 -2.58 -2.07 7.89
N ALA A 175 -2.83 -1.79 6.62
CA ALA A 175 -4.04 -1.09 6.19
C ALA A 175 -5.30 -1.79 6.72
N PHE A 176 -6.21 -1.04 7.29
CA PHE A 176 -7.43 -1.45 8.01
C PHE A 176 -7.24 -2.16 9.36
N ALA A 177 -6.04 -2.66 9.69
CA ALA A 177 -5.75 -3.31 10.97
C ALA A 177 -5.02 -2.40 11.96
N GLN A 178 -4.26 -1.44 11.46
CA GLN A 178 -3.41 -0.56 12.27
C GLN A 178 -3.66 0.89 11.89
N ARG A 179 -3.42 1.79 12.85
CA ARG A 179 -3.46 3.23 12.58
C ARG A 179 -2.27 3.61 11.70
N LEU A 180 -2.55 4.29 10.60
CA LEU A 180 -1.56 4.92 9.73
C LEU A 180 -1.64 6.43 9.92
N ASP A 181 -0.48 7.05 10.14
CA ASP A 181 -0.36 8.50 10.27
C ASP A 181 -0.07 9.11 8.89
N PHE A 182 -1.13 9.39 8.12
CA PHE A 182 -1.00 9.85 6.74
C PHE A 182 -0.22 11.16 6.63
N GLU A 183 -0.25 12.05 7.60
CA GLU A 183 0.53 13.30 7.57
C GLU A 183 2.05 13.05 7.58
N LYS A 184 2.46 11.88 8.04
CA LYS A 184 3.85 11.41 8.05
C LYS A 184 4.23 10.57 6.84
N LEU A 185 3.26 10.16 6.01
CA LEU A 185 3.45 9.21 4.91
C LEU A 185 3.14 9.89 3.57
N ASP A 186 4.15 10.00 2.71
CA ASP A 186 3.98 10.61 1.40
C ASP A 186 3.43 9.62 0.37
N VAL A 187 3.81 8.36 0.49
CA VAL A 187 3.29 7.27 -0.31
C VAL A 187 2.91 6.11 0.62
N VAL A 188 1.69 5.61 0.47
CA VAL A 188 1.23 4.40 1.15
C VAL A 188 0.71 3.43 0.12
N THR A 189 1.18 2.19 0.19
CA THR A 189 0.73 1.11 -0.69
C THR A 189 0.13 -0.03 0.11
N PHE A 190 -0.84 -0.71 -0.49
CA PHE A 190 -1.39 -1.96 0.03
C PHE A 190 -2.17 -2.69 -1.06
N SER A 191 -2.60 -3.91 -0.79
CA SER A 191 -3.48 -4.68 -1.65
C SER A 191 -4.63 -5.33 -0.86
N TRP A 192 -5.63 -5.81 -1.57
CA TRP A 192 -6.95 -6.12 -0.99
C TRP A 192 -7.04 -7.45 -0.24
N GLN A 193 -6.08 -8.36 -0.43
CA GLN A 193 -6.13 -9.74 0.08
C GLN A 193 -5.79 -9.90 1.57
N LYS A 194 -5.36 -8.84 2.25
CA LYS A 194 -4.99 -8.91 3.68
C LYS A 194 -6.24 -8.72 4.56
N VAL A 195 -6.28 -7.70 5.37
CA VAL A 195 -7.26 -7.51 6.46
C VAL A 195 -8.71 -7.63 6.00
N LEU A 196 -9.05 -7.11 4.84
CA LEU A 196 -10.42 -7.16 4.31
C LEU A 196 -10.78 -8.47 3.58
N GLY A 197 -9.81 -9.37 3.39
CA GLY A 197 -10.05 -10.68 2.77
C GLY A 197 -10.47 -10.64 1.31
N GLY A 198 -10.13 -9.57 0.58
CA GLY A 198 -10.33 -9.48 -0.85
C GLY A 198 -9.34 -10.33 -1.65
N GLU A 199 -9.34 -10.18 -2.96
CA GLU A 199 -8.37 -10.84 -3.84
C GLU A 199 -7.20 -9.91 -4.17
N GLY A 200 -5.99 -10.49 -4.38
CA GLY A 200 -4.74 -9.75 -4.55
C GLY A 200 -4.52 -9.10 -5.92
N ALA A 201 -5.51 -9.03 -6.78
CA ALA A 201 -5.36 -8.62 -8.17
C ALA A 201 -4.88 -7.17 -8.37
N HIS A 202 -5.21 -6.29 -7.45
CA HIS A 202 -4.94 -4.85 -7.55
C HIS A 202 -4.16 -4.35 -6.34
N GLY A 203 -3.29 -3.37 -6.60
CA GLY A 203 -2.68 -2.54 -5.58
C GLY A 203 -3.46 -1.25 -5.38
N MET A 204 -3.30 -0.67 -4.21
CA MET A 204 -3.74 0.68 -3.89
C MET A 204 -2.50 1.56 -3.73
N LEU A 205 -2.51 2.69 -4.41
CA LEU A 205 -1.45 3.69 -4.33
C LEU A 205 -2.04 4.98 -3.78
N ILE A 206 -1.59 5.39 -2.60
CA ILE A 206 -2.01 6.64 -1.96
C ILE A 206 -0.82 7.60 -2.00
N LEU A 207 -1.04 8.80 -2.53
CA LEU A 207 -0.02 9.81 -2.73
C LEU A 207 -0.38 11.10 -1.97
N SER A 208 0.55 11.62 -1.18
CA SER A 208 0.45 12.96 -0.59
C SER A 208 0.61 14.05 -1.66
N PRO A 209 0.22 15.31 -1.38
CA PRO A 209 0.54 16.44 -2.25
C PRO A 209 2.03 16.54 -2.60
N ARG A 210 2.93 16.22 -1.66
CA ARG A 210 4.40 16.21 -1.87
C ARG A 210 4.83 15.13 -2.87
N ALA A 211 4.23 13.95 -2.80
CA ALA A 211 4.49 12.88 -3.77
C ALA A 211 3.98 13.25 -5.16
N VAL A 212 2.82 13.91 -5.25
CA VAL A 212 2.27 14.43 -6.52
C VAL A 212 3.19 15.51 -7.10
N GLU A 213 3.64 16.45 -6.29
CA GLU A 213 4.61 17.47 -6.72
C GLU A 213 5.90 16.85 -7.27
N ARG A 214 6.45 15.82 -6.58
CA ARG A 214 7.62 15.07 -7.05
C ARG A 214 7.37 14.43 -8.42
N LEU A 215 6.20 13.81 -8.64
CA LEU A 215 5.85 13.21 -9.93
C LEU A 215 5.77 14.24 -11.06
N GLU A 216 5.40 15.47 -10.77
CA GLU A 216 5.26 16.54 -11.77
C GLU A 216 6.57 17.30 -12.02
N THR A 217 7.49 17.32 -11.05
CA THR A 217 8.75 18.10 -11.13
C THR A 217 9.98 17.23 -11.45
N TYR A 218 9.97 15.96 -11.08
CA TYR A 218 11.07 15.04 -11.30
C TYR A 218 10.78 14.06 -12.44
N LYS A 219 11.79 13.81 -13.26
CA LYS A 219 11.75 12.79 -14.32
C LYS A 219 12.84 11.75 -14.05
N PRO A 220 12.46 10.47 -13.82
CA PRO A 220 13.43 9.40 -13.68
C PRO A 220 14.39 9.29 -14.85
N ALA A 221 15.65 8.94 -14.57
CA ALA A 221 16.69 8.76 -15.59
C ALA A 221 16.48 7.52 -16.49
N TRP A 222 15.59 6.62 -16.09
CA TRP A 222 15.26 5.37 -16.79
C TRP A 222 13.87 5.46 -17.44
N PRO A 223 13.61 4.66 -18.48
CA PRO A 223 12.29 4.61 -19.10
C PRO A 223 11.27 3.92 -18.16
N LEU A 224 10.09 4.50 -18.07
CA LEU A 224 8.98 3.89 -17.31
C LEU A 224 8.13 3.01 -18.23
N PRO A 225 7.89 1.75 -17.87
CA PRO A 225 6.86 0.93 -18.48
C PRO A 225 5.50 1.62 -18.44
N LYS A 226 4.62 1.34 -19.38
CA LYS A 226 3.29 1.97 -19.44
C LYS A 226 2.53 1.87 -18.11
N ILE A 227 2.61 0.70 -17.44
CA ILE A 227 1.92 0.43 -16.19
C ILE A 227 2.44 1.24 -15.00
N PHE A 228 3.61 1.88 -15.11
CA PHE A 228 4.21 2.73 -14.08
C PHE A 228 4.05 4.22 -14.37
N ARG A 229 3.44 4.60 -15.51
CA ARG A 229 3.31 6.00 -15.90
C ARG A 229 2.12 6.65 -15.20
N LEU A 230 2.42 7.46 -14.21
CA LEU A 230 1.44 8.25 -13.45
C LEU A 230 1.28 9.66 -14.00
N THR A 231 2.17 10.08 -14.92
CA THR A 231 2.16 11.43 -15.51
C THR A 231 2.11 11.38 -17.02
N SER A 232 1.54 12.42 -17.61
CA SER A 232 1.53 12.70 -19.04
C SER A 232 1.81 14.19 -19.27
N GLY A 233 2.80 14.52 -20.10
CA GLY A 233 3.20 15.89 -20.32
C GLY A 233 3.66 16.63 -19.04
N GLY A 234 4.25 15.91 -18.08
CA GLY A 234 4.70 16.48 -16.82
C GLY A 234 3.57 16.77 -15.81
N LYS A 235 2.35 16.30 -16.07
CA LYS A 235 1.20 16.45 -15.18
C LYS A 235 0.63 15.12 -14.76
N LEU A 236 0.14 15.03 -13.53
CA LEU A 236 -0.50 13.84 -13.00
C LEU A 236 -1.69 13.42 -13.89
N ILE A 237 -1.82 12.13 -14.16
CA ILE A 237 -2.98 11.59 -14.87
C ILE A 237 -4.11 11.43 -13.84
N GLU A 238 -4.84 12.51 -13.56
CA GLU A 238 -5.88 12.57 -12.53
C GLU A 238 -6.97 11.48 -12.70
N GLY A 239 -7.21 11.01 -13.92
CA GLY A 239 -8.18 9.94 -14.19
C GLY A 239 -7.88 8.64 -13.43
N ILE A 240 -6.60 8.30 -13.21
CA ILE A 240 -6.19 7.11 -12.46
C ILE A 240 -6.75 7.16 -11.03
N PHE A 241 -6.80 8.35 -10.44
CA PHE A 241 -7.25 8.61 -9.08
C PHE A 241 -8.77 8.90 -8.99
N LYS A 242 -9.48 8.71 -10.10
CA LYS A 242 -10.93 8.81 -10.24
C LYS A 242 -11.56 7.51 -10.78
N GLY A 243 -10.82 6.40 -10.72
CA GLY A 243 -11.29 5.10 -11.19
C GLY A 243 -11.07 4.83 -12.69
N GLU A 244 -10.30 5.65 -13.40
CA GLU A 244 -9.82 5.34 -14.76
C GLU A 244 -8.51 4.59 -14.65
N THR A 245 -8.56 3.27 -14.55
CA THR A 245 -7.39 2.42 -14.32
C THR A 245 -6.42 2.40 -15.51
N ILE A 246 -5.13 2.22 -15.24
CA ILE A 246 -4.06 2.15 -16.26
C ILE A 246 -4.28 0.94 -17.19
N ASN A 247 -4.75 -0.17 -16.62
CA ASN A 247 -5.06 -1.41 -17.33
C ASN A 247 -6.50 -1.85 -17.09
N THR A 248 -6.93 -2.93 -17.70
CA THR A 248 -8.24 -3.53 -17.45
C THR A 248 -8.25 -4.18 -16.07
N PRO A 249 -9.07 -3.71 -15.10
CA PRO A 249 -9.17 -4.28 -13.78
C PRO A 249 -10.08 -5.52 -13.77
N SER A 250 -9.96 -6.34 -12.74
CA SER A 250 -10.93 -7.39 -12.44
C SER A 250 -12.15 -6.78 -11.74
N MET A 251 -13.26 -6.67 -12.45
CA MET A 251 -14.49 -6.13 -11.83
C MET A 251 -15.05 -7.05 -10.75
N LEU A 252 -14.79 -8.37 -10.81
CA LEU A 252 -15.15 -9.30 -9.74
C LEU A 252 -14.41 -8.95 -8.43
N CYS A 253 -13.10 -8.72 -8.52
CA CYS A 253 -12.31 -8.32 -7.36
C CYS A 253 -12.73 -6.94 -6.82
N VAL A 254 -13.12 -6.02 -7.70
CA VAL A 254 -13.65 -4.69 -7.30
C VAL A 254 -14.93 -4.83 -6.49
N GLU A 255 -15.88 -5.67 -6.95
CA GLU A 255 -17.14 -5.89 -6.25
C GLU A 255 -16.95 -6.61 -4.92
N ASP A 256 -16.03 -7.58 -4.86
CA ASP A 256 -15.65 -8.27 -3.62
C ASP A 256 -15.02 -7.30 -2.61
N TYR A 257 -14.11 -6.44 -3.08
CA TYR A 257 -13.52 -5.40 -2.24
C TYR A 257 -14.56 -4.38 -1.74
N LEU A 258 -15.50 -3.98 -2.60
CA LEU A 258 -16.61 -3.11 -2.21
C LEU A 258 -17.50 -3.73 -1.13
N ASP A 259 -17.78 -5.03 -1.22
CA ASP A 259 -18.53 -5.75 -0.18
C ASP A 259 -17.78 -5.69 1.16
N ALA A 260 -16.48 -5.98 1.15
CA ALA A 260 -15.65 -5.92 2.33
C ALA A 260 -15.56 -4.50 2.93
N LEU A 261 -15.41 -3.46 2.09
CA LEU A 261 -15.39 -2.06 2.54
C LEU A 261 -16.72 -1.65 3.18
N ARG A 262 -17.87 -2.02 2.58
CA ARG A 262 -19.19 -1.73 3.16
C ARG A 262 -19.39 -2.42 4.50
N TRP A 263 -18.93 -3.66 4.64
CA TRP A 263 -18.94 -4.34 5.91
C TRP A 263 -18.04 -3.64 6.93
N ALA A 264 -16.80 -3.31 6.57
CA ALA A 264 -15.88 -2.59 7.46
C ALA A 264 -16.50 -1.26 7.93
N LYS A 265 -17.12 -0.50 7.03
CA LYS A 265 -17.83 0.73 7.39
C LYS A 265 -18.98 0.46 8.36
N SER A 266 -19.75 -0.61 8.19
CA SER A 266 -20.90 -0.95 9.04
C SER A 266 -20.51 -1.30 10.47
N ILE A 267 -19.28 -1.77 10.70
CA ILE A 267 -18.77 -2.09 12.05
C ILE A 267 -17.91 -0.97 12.67
N GLY A 268 -17.88 0.21 12.06
CA GLY A 268 -17.19 1.39 12.57
C GLY A 268 -15.86 1.73 11.88
N GLY A 269 -15.53 1.08 10.79
CA GLY A 269 -14.35 1.34 9.98
C GLY A 269 -13.08 0.66 10.49
N SER A 270 -11.91 1.23 10.19
CA SER A 270 -10.62 0.73 10.66
C SER A 270 -10.50 0.83 12.18
N MET A 271 -9.65 0.01 12.78
CA MET A 271 -9.41 0.01 14.23
C MET A 271 -9.14 1.43 14.75
N ARG A 272 -9.77 1.78 15.87
CA ARG A 272 -9.63 3.05 16.57
C ARG A 272 -8.29 3.15 17.31
#